data_d24378051f6b25164756767a8ccd0635
#
_entry.id   d24378051f6b25164756767a8ccd0635
#
_cell.length_a   1.000
_cell.length_b   1.000
_cell.length_c   1.000
_cell.angle_alpha   90.00
_cell.angle_beta   90.00
_cell.angle_gamma   90.00
#
_symmetry.space_group_name_H-M   'P 1'
#
loop_
_entity.id
_entity.type
_entity.pdbx_description
1 polymer ?
#
loop_
_entity_poly.entity_id
_entity_poly.type
_entity_poly.pdbx_seq_one_letter_code
_entity_poly.pdbx_strand_id
1 'polypeptide(L)'
;NQCIHNGFGLHTFKEELTGPEYAARYIDMIQEEKIPFKLNTMVIDISRDRVVTAVNREDGLFSVKAGAVILAMGCRERPRGALNIPGYRPAGIYSAGTAQRLMNMEGCSVGRKVVILGSGDIGLIMARRMTLEGAEVKVVAELMPYSGGLKRNIVQCLDDYGIPLKLSHTVVNIHGKRRVTGVTLAQVGTDRKMIPGTEEYYACDTLLLSVGLIPENELSKGMGVSISPATSGPEVNDCLETSVKGVFACGNVLHVHELVD
;
A
#
# COMPACT_ATOMS: atom_id res chain seq x y z
N ASN A 1 6.24 0.56 -12.75
CA ASN A 1 6.24 0.21 -11.34
C ASN A 1 6.78 1.38 -10.50
N GLN A 2 6.08 1.73 -9.41
CA GLN A 2 6.46 2.85 -8.53
C GLN A 2 7.57 2.48 -7.53
N CYS A 3 7.81 1.18 -7.31
CA CYS A 3 8.83 0.68 -6.38
C CYS A 3 10.19 0.63 -7.06
N ILE A 4 10.88 1.76 -7.12
CA ILE A 4 12.19 1.90 -7.80
C ILE A 4 13.39 1.43 -6.96
N HIS A 5 13.16 0.99 -5.72
CA HIS A 5 14.21 0.43 -4.86
C HIS A 5 14.51 -1.02 -5.21
N ASN A 6 15.67 -1.53 -4.78
CA ASN A 6 16.10 -2.91 -4.93
C ASN A 6 15.42 -3.85 -3.94
N GLY A 7 15.55 -5.14 -4.17
CA GLY A 7 15.08 -6.21 -3.28
C GLY A 7 14.04 -7.14 -3.90
N PHE A 8 13.87 -7.07 -5.23
CA PHE A 8 12.98 -7.95 -5.98
C PHE A 8 13.77 -9.02 -6.72
N GLY A 9 13.18 -10.19 -6.94
CA GLY A 9 13.72 -11.26 -7.79
C GLY A 9 14.75 -12.19 -7.14
N LEU A 10 15.05 -12.02 -5.86
CA LEU A 10 16.09 -12.81 -5.17
C LEU A 10 15.75 -14.31 -5.14
N HIS A 11 14.50 -14.66 -4.93
CA HIS A 11 14.05 -16.05 -4.91
C HIS A 11 13.77 -16.60 -6.31
N THR A 12 13.13 -15.83 -7.17
CA THR A 12 12.69 -16.26 -8.50
C THR A 12 13.83 -16.23 -9.52
N PHE A 13 14.53 -15.11 -9.63
CA PHE A 13 15.57 -14.91 -10.65
C PHE A 13 17.01 -15.10 -10.13
N LYS A 14 17.19 -15.23 -8.81
CA LYS A 14 18.50 -15.27 -8.14
C LYS A 14 19.35 -14.00 -8.40
N GLU A 15 18.67 -12.90 -8.69
CA GLU A 15 19.24 -11.57 -8.94
C GLU A 15 18.53 -10.55 -8.09
N GLU A 16 19.25 -9.52 -7.63
CA GLU A 16 18.63 -8.39 -6.94
C GLU A 16 18.23 -7.33 -7.96
N LEU A 17 16.94 -7.20 -8.20
CA LEU A 17 16.36 -6.31 -9.19
C LEU A 17 15.63 -5.14 -8.52
N THR A 18 15.51 -4.04 -9.26
CA THR A 18 14.53 -2.98 -8.94
C THR A 18 13.12 -3.43 -9.33
N GLY A 19 12.09 -2.77 -8.77
CA GLY A 19 10.71 -3.08 -9.15
C GLY A 19 10.41 -3.00 -10.65
N PRO A 20 10.90 -1.97 -11.39
CA PRO A 20 10.76 -1.92 -12.85
C PRO A 20 11.44 -3.06 -13.58
N GLU A 21 12.67 -3.42 -13.21
CA GLU A 21 13.40 -4.54 -13.81
C GLU A 21 12.67 -5.87 -13.57
N TYR A 22 12.21 -6.10 -12.34
CA TYR A 22 11.43 -7.29 -12.01
C TYR A 22 10.14 -7.38 -12.85
N ALA A 23 9.41 -6.27 -12.96
CA ALA A 23 8.20 -6.23 -13.79
C ALA A 23 8.50 -6.46 -15.28
N ALA A 24 9.62 -5.91 -15.80
CA ALA A 24 10.02 -6.08 -17.20
C ALA A 24 10.24 -7.56 -17.55
N ARG A 25 10.90 -8.34 -16.67
CA ARG A 25 11.10 -9.78 -16.87
C ARG A 25 9.79 -10.53 -17.15
N TYR A 26 8.74 -10.25 -16.38
CA TYR A 26 7.43 -10.88 -16.59
C TYR A 26 6.69 -10.35 -17.82
N ILE A 27 6.84 -9.06 -18.13
CA ILE A 27 6.26 -8.47 -19.35
C ILE A 27 6.87 -9.14 -20.58
N ASP A 28 8.19 -9.35 -20.61
CA ASP A 28 8.88 -10.01 -21.70
C ASP A 28 8.38 -11.45 -21.87
N MET A 29 8.24 -12.22 -20.78
CA MET A 29 7.67 -13.58 -20.80
C MET A 29 6.26 -13.61 -21.39
N ILE A 30 5.39 -12.66 -21.01
CA ILE A 30 4.02 -12.57 -21.57
C ILE A 30 4.05 -12.30 -23.07
N GLN A 31 4.98 -11.44 -23.52
CA GLN A 31 5.13 -11.10 -24.94
C GLN A 31 5.70 -12.28 -25.75
N GLU A 32 6.71 -12.99 -25.22
CA GLU A 32 7.29 -14.17 -25.83
C GLU A 32 6.27 -15.30 -26.02
N GLU A 33 5.45 -15.53 -24.98
CA GLU A 33 4.36 -16.52 -25.01
C GLU A 33 3.13 -16.04 -25.79
N LYS A 34 3.16 -14.80 -26.31
CA LYS A 34 2.06 -14.18 -27.08
C LYS A 34 0.71 -14.20 -26.36
N ILE A 35 0.74 -14.05 -25.04
CA ILE A 35 -0.47 -13.98 -24.22
C ILE A 35 -1.17 -12.64 -24.50
N PRO A 36 -2.45 -12.63 -24.94
CA PRO A 36 -3.15 -11.39 -25.19
C PRO A 36 -3.44 -10.65 -23.89
N PHE A 37 -3.25 -9.32 -23.89
CA PHE A 37 -3.54 -8.46 -22.76
C PHE A 37 -4.16 -7.15 -23.21
N LYS A 38 -4.90 -6.47 -22.32
CA LYS A 38 -5.47 -5.15 -22.54
C LYS A 38 -4.96 -4.18 -21.47
N LEU A 39 -4.22 -3.16 -21.90
CA LEU A 39 -3.77 -2.07 -21.04
C LEU A 39 -4.87 -1.03 -20.87
N ASN A 40 -4.75 -0.17 -19.85
CA ASN A 40 -5.70 0.92 -19.57
C ASN A 40 -7.17 0.45 -19.53
N THR A 41 -7.37 -0.79 -19.08
CA THR A 41 -8.67 -1.44 -19.03
C THR A 41 -9.07 -1.71 -17.59
N MET A 42 -10.23 -1.25 -17.19
CA MET A 42 -10.77 -1.43 -15.84
C MET A 42 -11.85 -2.50 -15.85
N VAL A 43 -11.69 -3.54 -15.05
CA VAL A 43 -12.76 -4.49 -14.76
C VAL A 43 -13.68 -3.86 -13.73
N ILE A 44 -14.97 -3.75 -14.06
CA ILE A 44 -15.99 -3.10 -13.21
C ILE A 44 -16.94 -4.09 -12.55
N ASP A 45 -17.06 -5.29 -13.12
CA ASP A 45 -17.89 -6.35 -12.56
C ASP A 45 -17.40 -7.73 -13.01
N ILE A 46 -17.61 -8.73 -12.16
CA ILE A 46 -17.41 -10.14 -12.50
C ILE A 46 -18.62 -10.90 -11.94
N SER A 47 -19.39 -11.49 -12.83
CA SER A 47 -20.54 -12.30 -12.41
C SER A 47 -20.12 -13.67 -11.88
N ARG A 48 -21.01 -14.31 -11.12
CA ARG A 48 -20.79 -15.68 -10.60
C ARG A 48 -20.60 -16.70 -11.72
N ASP A 49 -21.17 -16.43 -12.91
CA ASP A 49 -21.00 -17.27 -14.10
C ASP A 49 -19.74 -16.95 -14.89
N ARG A 50 -18.82 -16.20 -14.32
CA ARG A 50 -17.54 -15.81 -14.91
C ARG A 50 -17.67 -14.94 -16.17
N VAL A 51 -18.68 -14.07 -16.22
CA VAL A 51 -18.72 -13.00 -17.20
C VAL A 51 -17.99 -11.80 -16.59
N VAL A 52 -16.89 -11.43 -17.21
CA VAL A 52 -16.07 -10.28 -16.82
C VAL A 52 -16.51 -9.07 -17.63
N THR A 53 -16.98 -8.04 -16.97
CA THR A 53 -17.36 -6.76 -17.60
C THR A 53 -16.26 -5.74 -17.37
N ALA A 54 -15.78 -5.15 -18.44
CA ALA A 54 -14.66 -4.21 -18.40
C ALA A 54 -14.94 -2.99 -19.28
N VAL A 55 -14.19 -1.91 -19.03
CA VAL A 55 -14.28 -0.66 -19.77
C VAL A 55 -12.88 -0.14 -20.09
N ASN A 56 -12.68 0.34 -21.29
CA ASN A 56 -11.53 1.10 -21.72
C ASN A 56 -11.92 2.17 -22.74
N ARG A 57 -10.93 2.95 -23.18
CA ARG A 57 -11.19 4.05 -24.12
C ARG A 57 -11.40 3.57 -25.56
N GLU A 58 -10.84 2.44 -25.93
CA GLU A 58 -10.85 1.91 -27.29
C GLU A 58 -12.11 1.10 -27.59
N ASP A 59 -12.42 0.13 -26.71
CA ASP A 59 -13.55 -0.80 -26.89
C ASP A 59 -14.85 -0.29 -26.22
N GLY A 60 -14.77 0.75 -25.38
CA GLY A 60 -15.89 1.17 -24.54
C GLY A 60 -16.19 0.14 -23.45
N LEU A 61 -17.47 -0.11 -23.18
CA LEU A 61 -17.95 -1.15 -22.27
C LEU A 61 -18.10 -2.46 -23.03
N PHE A 62 -17.45 -3.52 -22.53
CA PHE A 62 -17.52 -4.86 -23.14
C PHE A 62 -17.53 -5.94 -22.07
N SER A 63 -17.94 -7.14 -22.47
CA SER A 63 -17.95 -8.32 -21.58
C SER A 63 -17.28 -9.52 -22.23
N VAL A 64 -16.61 -10.30 -21.40
CA VAL A 64 -15.93 -11.54 -21.80
C VAL A 64 -16.44 -12.70 -20.95
N LYS A 65 -16.92 -13.75 -21.59
CA LYS A 65 -17.25 -15.02 -20.93
C LYS A 65 -15.98 -15.83 -20.76
N ALA A 66 -15.54 -16.04 -19.54
CA ALA A 66 -14.32 -16.78 -19.24
C ALA A 66 -14.60 -18.24 -18.85
N GLY A 67 -13.69 -19.15 -19.21
CA GLY A 67 -13.69 -20.53 -18.71
C GLY A 67 -13.26 -20.61 -17.25
N ALA A 68 -12.27 -19.80 -16.88
CA ALA A 68 -11.80 -19.59 -15.51
C ALA A 68 -11.37 -18.14 -15.31
N VAL A 69 -11.36 -17.66 -14.07
CA VAL A 69 -10.92 -16.31 -13.69
C VAL A 69 -9.85 -16.44 -12.61
N ILE A 70 -8.72 -15.77 -12.80
CA ILE A 70 -7.69 -15.64 -11.76
C ILE A 70 -7.72 -14.21 -11.25
N LEU A 71 -8.02 -14.05 -9.97
CA LEU A 71 -8.03 -12.77 -9.27
C LEU A 71 -6.60 -12.46 -8.81
N ALA A 72 -5.99 -11.45 -9.40
CA ALA A 72 -4.63 -10.99 -9.08
C ALA A 72 -4.56 -9.47 -8.92
N MET A 73 -5.65 -8.85 -8.38
CA MET A 73 -5.82 -7.41 -8.26
C MET A 73 -4.92 -6.77 -7.20
N GLY A 74 -4.24 -7.57 -6.38
CA GLY A 74 -3.37 -7.05 -5.34
C GLY A 74 -4.13 -6.51 -4.13
N CYS A 75 -3.60 -5.44 -3.55
CA CYS A 75 -4.12 -4.80 -2.36
C CYS A 75 -4.13 -3.28 -2.51
N ARG A 76 -4.83 -2.59 -1.62
CA ARG A 76 -4.81 -1.14 -1.48
C ARG A 76 -4.34 -0.73 -0.09
N GLU A 77 -3.79 0.45 0.02
CA GLU A 77 -3.41 1.01 1.32
C GLU A 77 -4.65 1.39 2.14
N ARG A 78 -4.56 1.19 3.45
CA ARG A 78 -5.60 1.63 4.38
C ARG A 78 -5.72 3.15 4.36
N PRO A 79 -6.87 3.70 3.95
CA PRO A 79 -7.05 5.14 3.82
C PRO A 79 -7.23 5.82 5.19
N ARG A 80 -7.00 7.13 5.24
CA ARG A 80 -7.22 7.95 6.45
C ARG A 80 -8.60 7.75 7.06
N GLY A 81 -9.64 7.62 6.24
CA GLY A 81 -11.01 7.42 6.72
C GLY A 81 -11.20 6.18 7.59
N ALA A 82 -10.43 5.13 7.35
CA ALA A 82 -10.47 3.89 8.15
C ALA A 82 -9.76 4.01 9.50
N LEU A 83 -8.95 5.04 9.71
CA LEU A 83 -8.20 5.26 10.96
C LEU A 83 -8.95 6.12 11.97
N ASN A 84 -10.00 6.82 11.55
CA ASN A 84 -10.80 7.71 12.40
C ASN A 84 -9.96 8.74 13.19
N ILE A 85 -8.83 9.21 12.62
CA ILE A 85 -7.99 10.21 13.27
C ILE A 85 -8.77 11.51 13.43
N PRO A 86 -8.90 12.07 14.66
CA PRO A 86 -9.56 13.35 14.89
C PRO A 86 -8.90 14.51 14.15
N GLY A 87 -9.65 15.61 14.01
CA GLY A 87 -9.19 16.85 13.40
C GLY A 87 -9.72 17.06 11.98
N TYR A 88 -9.13 18.02 11.29
CA TYR A 88 -9.56 18.43 9.97
C TYR A 88 -9.17 17.42 8.88
N ARG A 89 -9.72 17.60 7.67
CA ARG A 89 -9.38 16.82 6.46
C ARG A 89 -8.76 17.73 5.39
N PRO A 90 -7.62 18.37 5.68
CA PRO A 90 -6.96 19.26 4.73
C PRO A 90 -6.20 18.49 3.63
N ALA A 91 -5.73 19.21 2.61
CA ALA A 91 -4.71 18.70 1.71
C ALA A 91 -3.40 18.40 2.49
N GLY A 92 -2.54 17.52 1.94
CA GLY A 92 -1.27 17.14 2.55
C GLY A 92 -1.32 15.85 3.37
N ILE A 93 -2.43 15.10 3.30
CA ILE A 93 -2.53 13.76 3.88
C ILE A 93 -2.53 12.76 2.71
N TYR A 94 -1.53 11.88 2.69
CA TYR A 94 -1.37 10.87 1.65
C TYR A 94 -1.12 9.49 2.27
N SER A 95 -1.53 8.42 1.60
CA SER A 95 -0.92 7.14 1.86
C SER A 95 0.52 7.12 1.33
N ALA A 96 1.38 6.30 1.94
CA ALA A 96 2.80 6.26 1.58
C ALA A 96 3.01 5.83 0.11
N GLY A 97 2.21 4.88 -0.39
CA GLY A 97 2.27 4.45 -1.78
C GLY A 97 1.76 5.50 -2.77
N THR A 98 0.75 6.31 -2.39
CA THR A 98 0.33 7.44 -3.22
C THR A 98 1.44 8.48 -3.32
N ALA A 99 2.11 8.81 -2.20
CA ALA A 99 3.26 9.70 -2.21
C ALA A 99 4.42 9.12 -3.04
N GLN A 100 4.68 7.83 -2.92
CA GLN A 100 5.70 7.12 -3.70
C GLN A 100 5.42 7.24 -5.21
N ARG A 101 4.18 7.01 -5.63
CA ARG A 101 3.79 7.18 -7.03
C ARG A 101 4.02 8.61 -7.53
N LEU A 102 3.52 9.61 -6.79
CA LEU A 102 3.66 11.01 -7.17
C LEU A 102 5.13 11.41 -7.31
N MET A 103 5.98 10.97 -6.40
CA MET A 103 7.41 11.31 -6.42
C MET A 103 8.19 10.52 -7.48
N ASN A 104 7.98 9.21 -7.57
CA ASN A 104 8.80 8.33 -8.42
C ASN A 104 8.36 8.29 -9.88
N MET A 105 7.07 8.47 -10.15
CA MET A 105 6.52 8.39 -11.52
C MET A 105 6.11 9.74 -12.09
N GLU A 106 5.63 10.65 -11.25
CA GLU A 106 5.10 11.94 -11.70
C GLU A 106 6.10 13.09 -11.44
N GLY A 107 7.21 12.85 -10.71
CA GLY A 107 8.20 13.87 -10.37
C GLY A 107 7.67 14.97 -9.45
N CYS A 108 6.60 14.71 -8.69
CA CYS A 108 5.92 15.69 -7.85
C CYS A 108 6.32 15.54 -6.39
N SER A 109 6.86 16.57 -5.77
CA SER A 109 7.03 16.62 -4.31
C SER A 109 5.68 16.80 -3.61
N VAL A 110 5.40 15.95 -2.60
CA VAL A 110 4.14 16.00 -1.86
C VAL A 110 4.16 16.96 -0.66
N GLY A 111 5.36 17.37 -0.22
CA GLY A 111 5.55 18.34 0.87
C GLY A 111 7.01 18.48 1.29
N ARG A 112 7.26 19.39 2.25
CA ARG A 112 8.61 19.74 2.71
C ARG A 112 8.89 19.39 4.17
N LYS A 113 7.86 19.38 5.02
CA LYS A 113 7.96 18.99 6.44
C LYS A 113 6.98 17.86 6.69
N VAL A 114 7.51 16.68 6.93
CA VAL A 114 6.76 15.43 6.85
C VAL A 114 6.74 14.73 8.21
N VAL A 115 5.58 14.25 8.60
CA VAL A 115 5.40 13.23 9.64
C VAL A 115 4.88 11.97 8.97
N ILE A 116 5.40 10.81 9.36
CA ILE A 116 4.98 9.51 8.84
C ILE A 116 4.35 8.71 9.98
N LEU A 117 3.15 8.18 9.76
CA LEU A 117 2.49 7.25 10.66
C LEU A 117 2.58 5.83 10.08
N GLY A 118 3.21 4.94 10.83
CA GLY A 118 3.50 3.56 10.47
C GLY A 118 4.93 3.35 10.00
N SER A 119 5.58 2.34 10.55
CA SER A 119 6.97 1.96 10.28
C SER A 119 7.10 0.69 9.45
N GLY A 120 6.11 0.36 8.63
CA GLY A 120 6.24 -0.66 7.60
C GLY A 120 7.24 -0.22 6.51
N ASP A 121 7.74 -1.16 5.70
CA ASP A 121 8.81 -0.91 4.73
C ASP A 121 8.55 0.28 3.81
N ILE A 122 7.33 0.44 3.30
CA ILE A 122 7.00 1.57 2.42
C ILE A 122 7.12 2.90 3.16
N GLY A 123 6.70 2.97 4.43
CA GLY A 123 6.86 4.17 5.26
C GLY A 123 8.33 4.53 5.48
N LEU A 124 9.17 3.53 5.78
CA LEU A 124 10.62 3.69 5.96
C LEU A 124 11.32 4.13 4.66
N ILE A 125 11.02 3.45 3.55
CA ILE A 125 11.54 3.79 2.22
C ILE A 125 11.15 5.21 1.83
N MET A 126 9.92 5.63 2.12
CA MET A 126 9.47 6.98 1.84
C MET A 126 10.12 8.02 2.74
N ALA A 127 10.43 7.70 4.00
CA ALA A 127 11.20 8.58 4.88
C ALA A 127 12.56 8.92 4.24
N ARG A 128 13.31 7.91 3.81
CA ARG A 128 14.57 8.07 3.08
C ARG A 128 14.37 8.82 1.76
N ARG A 129 13.41 8.39 0.95
CA ARG A 129 13.17 8.99 -0.38
C ARG A 129 12.86 10.48 -0.28
N MET A 130 11.98 10.89 0.61
CA MET A 130 11.63 12.29 0.80
C MET A 130 12.80 13.13 1.31
N THR A 131 13.64 12.56 2.20
CA THR A 131 14.85 13.23 2.67
C THR A 131 15.83 13.47 1.53
N LEU A 132 16.03 12.50 0.64
CA LEU A 132 16.89 12.65 -0.55
C LEU A 132 16.35 13.70 -1.54
N GLU A 133 15.04 13.92 -1.58
CA GLU A 133 14.41 14.98 -2.38
C GLU A 133 14.34 16.33 -1.65
N GLY A 134 15.02 16.46 -0.52
CA GLY A 134 15.16 17.72 0.21
C GLY A 134 14.02 18.05 1.17
N ALA A 135 13.13 17.09 1.49
CA ALA A 135 12.16 17.27 2.55
C ALA A 135 12.76 16.96 3.92
N GLU A 136 12.24 17.60 4.96
CA GLU A 136 12.57 17.34 6.35
C GLU A 136 11.56 16.34 6.94
N VAL A 137 11.95 15.09 7.14
CA VAL A 137 11.14 14.10 7.84
C VAL A 137 11.34 14.28 9.34
N LYS A 138 10.30 14.78 10.03
CA LYS A 138 10.37 15.13 11.46
C LYS A 138 10.42 13.91 12.37
N VAL A 139 9.64 12.89 12.03
CA VAL A 139 9.47 11.69 12.85
C VAL A 139 8.71 10.62 12.06
N VAL A 140 9.03 9.37 12.34
CA VAL A 140 8.20 8.21 12.03
C VAL A 140 7.58 7.73 13.34
N ALA A 141 6.24 7.68 13.40
CA ALA A 141 5.50 7.19 14.56
C ALA A 141 4.93 5.79 14.26
N GLU A 142 5.06 4.89 15.22
CA GLU A 142 4.57 3.51 15.13
C GLU A 142 3.66 3.19 16.31
N LEU A 143 2.48 2.69 16.01
CA LEU A 143 1.49 2.30 17.03
C LEU A 143 1.97 1.15 17.91
N MET A 144 2.71 0.21 17.31
CA MET A 144 3.23 -0.96 18.01
C MET A 144 4.50 -0.62 18.79
N PRO A 145 4.85 -1.43 19.83
CA PRO A 145 6.12 -1.27 20.56
C PRO A 145 7.34 -1.77 19.76
N TYR A 146 7.17 -2.09 18.49
CA TYR A 146 8.20 -2.52 17.55
C TYR A 146 7.88 -2.04 16.15
N SER A 147 8.90 -1.89 15.30
CA SER A 147 8.73 -1.57 13.88
C SER A 147 8.27 -2.81 13.10
N GLY A 148 7.32 -2.60 12.17
CA GLY A 148 6.87 -3.63 11.24
C GLY A 148 7.78 -3.81 10.01
N GLY A 149 8.72 -2.89 9.78
CA GLY A 149 9.63 -2.96 8.64
C GLY A 149 10.88 -3.80 8.90
N LEU A 150 11.57 -4.20 7.84
CA LEU A 150 12.81 -4.94 7.91
C LEU A 150 13.90 -4.14 8.64
N LYS A 151 14.71 -4.82 9.45
CA LYS A 151 15.78 -4.18 10.23
C LYS A 151 16.75 -3.37 9.36
N ARG A 152 17.11 -3.87 8.16
CA ARG A 152 17.96 -3.13 7.22
C ARG A 152 17.32 -1.78 6.80
N ASN A 153 15.99 -1.75 6.64
CA ASN A 153 15.29 -0.53 6.26
C ASN A 153 15.23 0.48 7.41
N ILE A 154 15.15 0.02 8.66
CA ILE A 154 15.29 0.90 9.82
C ILE A 154 16.65 1.61 9.77
N VAL A 155 17.74 0.87 9.63
CA VAL A 155 19.10 1.43 9.55
C VAL A 155 19.23 2.37 8.34
N GLN A 156 18.99 1.87 7.13
CA GLN A 156 19.25 2.59 5.89
C GLN A 156 18.29 3.75 5.62
N CYS A 157 17.11 3.75 6.22
CA CYS A 157 16.09 4.77 5.96
C CYS A 157 15.89 5.75 7.11
N LEU A 158 16.22 5.36 8.33
CA LEU A 158 16.06 6.24 9.49
C LEU A 158 17.41 6.57 10.15
N ASP A 159 18.18 5.56 10.61
CA ASP A 159 19.40 5.78 11.39
C ASP A 159 20.45 6.56 10.58
N ASP A 160 20.68 6.20 9.31
CA ASP A 160 21.62 6.87 8.42
C ASP A 160 21.27 8.35 8.14
N TYR A 161 20.01 8.72 8.35
CA TYR A 161 19.51 10.08 8.14
C TYR A 161 19.14 10.82 9.44
N GLY A 162 19.34 10.18 10.59
CA GLY A 162 19.00 10.76 11.89
C GLY A 162 17.49 11.01 12.07
N ILE A 163 16.64 10.25 11.40
CA ILE A 163 15.18 10.38 11.49
C ILE A 163 14.68 9.62 12.73
N PRO A 164 14.04 10.30 13.70
CA PRO A 164 13.57 9.64 14.91
C PRO A 164 12.42 8.67 14.65
N LEU A 165 12.50 7.48 15.26
CA LEU A 165 11.41 6.50 15.32
C LEU A 165 10.78 6.51 16.70
N LYS A 166 9.49 6.82 16.79
CA LYS A 166 8.71 6.77 18.03
C LYS A 166 7.78 5.55 18.02
N LEU A 167 8.15 4.53 18.78
CA LEU A 167 7.33 3.34 19.00
C LEU A 167 6.25 3.62 20.05
N SER A 168 5.16 2.86 20.01
CA SER A 168 3.98 3.05 20.87
C SER A 168 3.41 4.48 20.79
N HIS A 169 3.41 5.07 19.60
CA HIS A 169 2.86 6.41 19.34
C HIS A 169 1.90 6.40 18.16
N THR A 170 0.90 7.27 18.22
CA THR A 170 -0.04 7.47 17.10
C THR A 170 -0.38 8.93 16.92
N VAL A 171 -0.95 9.27 15.76
CA VAL A 171 -1.51 10.60 15.50
C VAL A 171 -2.88 10.69 16.16
N VAL A 172 -3.03 11.63 17.09
CA VAL A 172 -4.28 11.85 17.83
C VAL A 172 -5.04 13.08 17.35
N ASN A 173 -4.39 14.00 16.62
CA ASN A 173 -5.06 15.14 16.01
C ASN A 173 -4.32 15.65 14.77
N ILE A 174 -5.09 16.17 13.80
CA ILE A 174 -4.59 16.78 12.57
C ILE A 174 -5.03 18.24 12.55
N HIS A 175 -4.06 19.14 12.39
CA HIS A 175 -4.26 20.59 12.37
C HIS A 175 -4.21 21.14 10.94
N GLY A 176 -4.94 22.24 10.71
CA GLY A 176 -4.98 22.94 9.44
C GLY A 176 -6.27 22.68 8.65
N LYS A 177 -6.86 23.74 8.09
CA LYS A 177 -8.15 23.67 7.35
C LYS A 177 -7.94 23.45 5.85
N ARG A 178 -7.03 24.18 5.22
CA ARG A 178 -6.76 24.10 3.77
C ARG A 178 -5.68 23.06 3.46
N ARG A 179 -4.60 23.11 4.23
CA ARG A 179 -3.49 22.13 4.19
C ARG A 179 -3.08 21.80 5.62
N VAL A 180 -2.46 20.65 5.82
CA VAL A 180 -1.86 20.26 7.10
C VAL A 180 -0.89 21.36 7.54
N THR A 181 -1.01 21.82 8.77
CA THR A 181 -0.08 22.75 9.44
C THR A 181 0.67 22.08 10.58
N GLY A 182 0.22 20.92 10.99
CA GLY A 182 0.84 20.09 12.00
C GLY A 182 -0.02 18.90 12.37
N VAL A 183 0.56 18.01 13.14
CA VAL A 183 -0.10 16.86 13.77
C VAL A 183 0.28 16.80 15.24
N THR A 184 -0.60 16.24 16.05
CA THR A 184 -0.29 15.88 17.45
C THR A 184 -0.11 14.37 17.52
N LEU A 185 1.05 13.92 17.99
CA LEU A 185 1.31 12.54 18.38
C LEU A 185 1.03 12.38 19.88
N ALA A 186 0.66 11.17 20.29
CA ALA A 186 0.62 10.78 21.68
C ALA A 186 1.09 9.34 21.85
N GLN A 187 1.63 9.04 23.02
CA GLN A 187 1.96 7.68 23.42
C GLN A 187 0.69 6.87 23.62
N VAL A 188 0.74 5.58 23.30
CA VAL A 188 -0.34 4.63 23.53
C VAL A 188 0.08 3.53 24.49
N GLY A 189 -0.87 3.11 25.32
CA GLY A 189 -0.69 1.98 26.23
C GLY A 189 -0.80 0.63 25.52
N THR A 190 -0.66 -0.43 26.28
CA THR A 190 -0.82 -1.82 25.79
C THR A 190 -2.25 -2.12 25.27
N ASP A 191 -3.23 -1.36 25.73
CA ASP A 191 -4.61 -1.39 25.26
C ASP A 191 -4.82 -0.54 23.98
N ARG A 192 -3.76 0.04 23.41
CA ARG A 192 -3.73 0.93 22.25
C ARG A 192 -4.54 2.21 22.43
N LYS A 193 -4.82 2.59 23.67
CA LYS A 193 -5.43 3.88 23.95
C LYS A 193 -4.37 4.93 24.26
N MET A 194 -4.67 6.17 23.87
CA MET A 194 -3.82 7.32 24.14
C MET A 194 -3.61 7.49 25.66
N ILE A 195 -2.36 7.76 26.04
CA ILE A 195 -2.00 8.13 27.41
C ILE A 195 -2.10 9.66 27.52
N PRO A 196 -3.02 10.20 28.33
CA PRO A 196 -3.16 11.65 28.49
C PRO A 196 -1.88 12.29 29.05
N GLY A 197 -1.56 13.50 28.56
CA GLY A 197 -0.36 14.24 28.99
C GLY A 197 0.92 13.86 28.26
N THR A 198 0.83 12.98 27.24
CA THR A 198 1.96 12.60 26.39
C THR A 198 1.91 13.22 24.99
N GLU A 199 1.00 14.18 24.79
CA GLU A 199 0.76 14.83 23.52
C GLU A 199 1.95 15.70 23.10
N GLU A 200 2.47 15.46 21.89
CA GLU A 200 3.54 16.23 21.27
C GLU A 200 3.07 16.79 19.94
N TYR A 201 3.21 18.10 19.75
CA TYR A 201 2.89 18.77 18.50
C TYR A 201 4.09 18.78 17.56
N TYR A 202 3.86 18.37 16.31
CA TYR A 202 4.82 18.42 15.20
C TYR A 202 4.30 19.36 14.12
N ALA A 203 4.99 20.49 13.91
CA ALA A 203 4.70 21.37 12.78
C ALA A 203 5.14 20.67 11.47
N CYS A 204 4.18 20.41 10.59
CA CYS A 204 4.41 19.74 9.30
C CYS A 204 3.38 20.22 8.28
N ASP A 205 3.70 20.08 7.01
CA ASP A 205 2.79 20.36 5.89
C ASP A 205 2.25 19.08 5.24
N THR A 206 2.78 17.93 5.66
CA THR A 206 2.44 16.63 5.09
C THR A 206 2.42 15.53 6.16
N LEU A 207 1.36 14.73 6.13
CA LEU A 207 1.23 13.50 6.89
C LEU A 207 1.17 12.31 5.92
N LEU A 208 2.14 11.40 6.00
CA LEU A 208 2.10 10.13 5.29
C LEU A 208 1.54 9.02 6.17
N LEU A 209 0.70 8.18 5.59
CA LEU A 209 0.09 7.03 6.25
C LEU A 209 0.65 5.74 5.64
N SER A 210 1.38 4.97 6.45
CA SER A 210 1.89 3.63 6.12
C SER A 210 1.34 2.61 7.13
N VAL A 211 0.01 2.50 7.18
CA VAL A 211 -0.74 1.86 8.26
C VAL A 211 -1.39 0.53 7.85
N GLY A 212 -0.74 -0.16 6.96
CA GLY A 212 -1.14 -1.49 6.47
C GLY A 212 -1.90 -1.45 5.16
N LEU A 213 -2.01 -2.62 4.58
CA LEU A 213 -2.64 -2.90 3.29
C LEU A 213 -3.93 -3.69 3.51
N ILE A 214 -4.84 -3.60 2.55
CA ILE A 214 -6.12 -4.31 2.55
C ILE A 214 -6.22 -5.04 1.21
N PRO A 215 -6.39 -6.38 1.19
CA PRO A 215 -6.67 -7.12 -0.03
C PRO A 215 -7.84 -6.54 -0.81
N GLU A 216 -7.68 -6.39 -2.15
CA GLU A 216 -8.68 -5.73 -3.00
C GLU A 216 -9.76 -6.73 -3.42
N ASN A 217 -10.84 -6.81 -2.66
CA ASN A 217 -11.86 -7.85 -2.80
C ASN A 217 -13.28 -7.31 -3.07
N GLU A 218 -13.43 -6.13 -3.66
CA GLU A 218 -14.76 -5.62 -4.03
C GLU A 218 -15.41 -6.49 -5.11
N LEU A 219 -14.67 -6.81 -6.19
CA LEU A 219 -15.15 -7.72 -7.25
C LEU A 219 -15.39 -9.14 -6.73
N SER A 220 -14.53 -9.64 -5.84
CA SER A 220 -14.70 -10.97 -5.21
C SER A 220 -16.01 -11.05 -4.43
N LYS A 221 -16.32 -10.02 -3.64
CA LYS A 221 -17.57 -9.92 -2.88
C LYS A 221 -18.79 -9.80 -3.80
N GLY A 222 -18.67 -9.01 -4.88
CA GLY A 222 -19.74 -8.82 -5.88
C GLY A 222 -20.20 -10.14 -6.50
N MET A 223 -19.28 -11.06 -6.77
CA MET A 223 -19.62 -12.39 -7.31
C MET A 223 -19.98 -13.44 -6.23
N GLY A 224 -19.97 -13.08 -4.95
CA GLY A 224 -20.35 -13.97 -3.84
C GLY A 224 -19.23 -14.90 -3.37
N VAL A 225 -17.98 -14.55 -3.54
CA VAL A 225 -16.83 -15.27 -2.98
C VAL A 225 -16.79 -15.08 -1.46
N SER A 226 -16.60 -16.16 -0.71
CA SER A 226 -16.40 -16.15 0.75
C SER A 226 -15.08 -15.46 1.09
N ILE A 227 -15.12 -14.51 2.01
CA ILE A 227 -13.95 -13.75 2.46
C ILE A 227 -13.58 -14.13 3.88
N SER A 228 -12.34 -14.51 4.11
CA SER A 228 -11.80 -14.81 5.43
C SER A 228 -11.74 -13.55 6.30
N PRO A 229 -12.31 -13.56 7.50
CA PRO A 229 -12.20 -12.43 8.42
C PRO A 229 -10.79 -12.21 8.96
N ALA A 230 -9.93 -13.22 8.92
CA ALA A 230 -8.56 -13.14 9.41
C ALA A 230 -7.63 -12.42 8.42
N THR A 231 -7.73 -12.73 7.13
CA THR A 231 -6.85 -12.17 6.08
C THR A 231 -7.51 -11.06 5.28
N SER A 232 -8.83 -10.94 5.32
CA SER A 232 -9.65 -10.11 4.42
C SER A 232 -9.53 -10.49 2.95
N GLY A 233 -8.91 -11.63 2.64
CA GLY A 233 -8.81 -12.23 1.32
C GLY A 233 -9.84 -13.33 1.09
N PRO A 234 -9.98 -13.87 -0.15
CA PRO A 234 -10.83 -15.00 -0.44
C PRO A 234 -10.44 -16.24 0.34
N GLU A 235 -11.43 -17.01 0.78
CA GLU A 235 -11.20 -18.37 1.23
C GLU A 235 -10.92 -19.26 0.00
N VAL A 236 -9.81 -19.98 0.02
CA VAL A 236 -9.39 -20.84 -1.08
C VAL A 236 -9.02 -22.24 -0.60
N ASN A 237 -9.12 -23.21 -1.51
CA ASN A 237 -8.60 -24.54 -1.28
C ASN A 237 -7.09 -24.62 -1.61
N ASP A 238 -6.50 -25.79 -1.55
CA ASP A 238 -5.09 -26.09 -1.84
C ASP A 238 -4.68 -25.83 -3.30
N CYS A 239 -5.66 -25.74 -4.22
CA CYS A 239 -5.46 -25.33 -5.61
C CYS A 239 -5.69 -23.85 -5.84
N LEU A 240 -5.83 -23.03 -4.81
CA LEU A 240 -6.15 -21.59 -4.85
C LEU A 240 -7.52 -21.28 -5.46
N GLU A 241 -8.41 -22.27 -5.62
CA GLU A 241 -9.78 -22.05 -6.07
C GLU A 241 -10.63 -21.51 -4.91
N THR A 242 -11.41 -20.48 -5.19
CA THR A 242 -12.28 -19.83 -4.23
C THR A 242 -13.57 -20.64 -3.98
N SER A 243 -14.46 -20.13 -3.12
CA SER A 243 -15.80 -20.69 -2.94
C SER A 243 -16.68 -20.64 -4.20
N VAL A 244 -16.29 -19.95 -5.25
CA VAL A 244 -16.95 -19.90 -6.56
C VAL A 244 -16.17 -20.71 -7.56
N LYS A 245 -16.78 -21.77 -8.10
CA LYS A 245 -16.13 -22.73 -9.02
C LYS A 245 -15.56 -22.03 -10.25
N GLY A 246 -14.29 -22.33 -10.56
CA GLY A 246 -13.55 -21.76 -11.69
C GLY A 246 -13.06 -20.35 -11.44
N VAL A 247 -13.10 -19.88 -10.19
CA VAL A 247 -12.53 -18.59 -9.78
C VAL A 247 -11.40 -18.85 -8.78
N PHE A 248 -10.22 -18.39 -9.11
CA PHE A 248 -8.97 -18.58 -8.36
C PHE A 248 -8.45 -17.24 -7.86
N ALA A 249 -7.66 -17.23 -6.80
CA ALA A 249 -7.06 -16.01 -6.27
C ALA A 249 -5.59 -16.24 -5.91
N CYS A 250 -4.72 -15.25 -6.20
CA CYS A 250 -3.29 -15.32 -5.86
C CYS A 250 -2.69 -13.93 -5.57
N GLY A 251 -1.55 -13.92 -4.90
CA GLY A 251 -0.86 -12.68 -4.51
C GLY A 251 -1.62 -11.89 -3.43
N ASN A 252 -1.42 -10.58 -3.39
CA ASN A 252 -1.93 -9.72 -2.32
C ASN A 252 -3.46 -9.55 -2.28
N VAL A 253 -4.20 -9.99 -3.29
CA VAL A 253 -5.67 -10.06 -3.22
C VAL A 253 -6.12 -11.20 -2.29
N LEU A 254 -5.31 -12.27 -2.21
CA LEU A 254 -5.55 -13.42 -1.35
C LEU A 254 -5.07 -13.14 0.08
N HIS A 255 -3.84 -12.70 0.20
CA HIS A 255 -3.20 -12.37 1.47
C HIS A 255 -2.10 -11.34 1.22
N VAL A 256 -1.97 -10.36 2.12
CA VAL A 256 -0.85 -9.40 2.03
C VAL A 256 0.42 -10.07 2.50
N HIS A 257 1.37 -10.26 1.59
CA HIS A 257 2.68 -10.84 1.86
C HIS A 257 3.72 -9.75 2.14
N GLU A 258 4.71 -10.07 2.96
CA GLU A 258 5.82 -9.17 3.27
C GLU A 258 6.88 -9.16 2.15
N LEU A 259 6.99 -10.24 1.39
CA LEU A 259 7.90 -10.39 0.27
C LEU A 259 7.13 -10.53 -1.04
N VAL A 260 7.73 -10.06 -2.13
CA VAL A 260 7.10 -10.07 -3.48
C VAL A 260 7.30 -11.40 -4.18
N ASP A 261 8.38 -12.11 -3.91
CA ASP A 261 8.78 -13.38 -4.56
C ASP A 261 9.16 -14.50 -3.58
#